data_9c715f83e0047d180ba965556a5f1648
#
_entry.id   9c715f83e0047d180ba965556a5f1648
#
_cell.length_a   1.000
_cell.length_b   1.000
_cell.length_c   1.000
_cell.angle_alpha   90.00
_cell.angle_beta   90.00
_cell.angle_gamma   90.00
#
_symmetry.space_group_name_H-M   'P 1'
#
loop_
_entity.id
_entity.type
_entity.pdbx_description
1 polymer ?
#
loop_
_entity_poly.entity_id
_entity_poly.type
_entity_poly.pdbx_seq_one_letter_code
_entity_poly.pdbx_strand_id
1 'polypeptide(L)'
;MQTPILPPGVQIRPTLVSDIPAVLDVFDAARAFMRRSGNLSQWGGGYPAEADVRRDIACGWSRVLTLDGRVAATFCMMTAPEPTYNIIDGAWPDDEPYFTLHRVASDGSVPGVFRMAVLYTLAHSNRIRVDTHLDN
;
A
#
# COMPACT_ATOMS: atom_id res chain seq x y z
N MET A 1 -20.05 -2.13 -7.89
CA MET A 1 -19.21 -2.42 -6.71
C MET A 1 -19.44 -1.36 -5.65
N GLN A 2 -19.40 -1.75 -4.42
CA GLN A 2 -19.66 -0.83 -3.32
C GLN A 2 -18.36 -0.24 -2.80
N THR A 3 -18.40 1.06 -2.49
CA THR A 3 -17.31 1.71 -1.78
C THR A 3 -17.28 1.20 -0.33
N PRO A 4 -16.10 0.89 0.20
CA PRO A 4 -16.03 0.44 1.59
C PRO A 4 -16.53 1.51 2.55
N ILE A 5 -17.16 1.07 3.64
CA ILE A 5 -17.58 1.98 4.71
C ILE A 5 -16.37 2.21 5.59
N LEU A 6 -15.97 3.48 5.71
CA LEU A 6 -14.80 3.87 6.49
C LEU A 6 -15.22 4.41 7.85
N PRO A 7 -14.38 4.27 8.89
CA PRO A 7 -14.65 4.87 10.19
C PRO A 7 -14.80 6.39 10.10
N PRO A 8 -15.45 7.02 11.09
CA PRO A 8 -15.55 8.48 11.10
C PRO A 8 -14.19 9.16 11.00
N GLY A 9 -14.11 10.19 10.17
CA GLY A 9 -12.87 10.95 9.97
C GLY A 9 -11.87 10.30 9.04
N VAL A 10 -12.09 9.07 8.60
CA VAL A 10 -11.17 8.35 7.73
C VAL A 10 -11.58 8.51 6.28
N GLN A 11 -10.63 8.87 5.43
CA GLN A 11 -10.82 8.95 3.98
C GLN A 11 -9.65 8.31 3.27
N ILE A 12 -9.89 7.81 2.07
CA ILE A 12 -8.85 7.28 1.18
C ILE A 12 -8.93 8.06 -0.12
N ARG A 13 -7.80 8.56 -0.58
CA ARG A 13 -7.72 9.35 -1.80
C ARG A 13 -6.39 9.14 -2.51
N PRO A 14 -6.28 9.52 -3.81
CA PRO A 14 -4.98 9.50 -4.48
C PRO A 14 -3.98 10.39 -3.74
N THR A 15 -2.72 9.94 -3.74
CA THR A 15 -1.62 10.68 -3.13
C THR A 15 -1.23 11.86 -4.01
N LEU A 16 -1.02 13.01 -3.40
CA LEU A 16 -0.52 14.21 -4.07
C LEU A 16 0.98 14.36 -3.80
N VAL A 17 1.68 15.09 -4.67
CA VAL A 17 3.11 15.37 -4.46
C VAL A 17 3.32 16.04 -3.11
N SER A 18 2.39 16.90 -2.69
CA SER A 18 2.48 17.58 -1.39
C SER A 18 2.35 16.64 -0.19
N ASP A 19 1.88 15.42 -0.40
CA ASP A 19 1.78 14.41 0.66
C ASP A 19 3.10 13.68 0.91
N ILE A 20 4.10 13.85 0.07
CA ILE A 20 5.33 13.04 0.12
C ILE A 20 5.99 13.08 1.50
N PRO A 21 6.21 14.25 2.14
CA PRO A 21 6.81 14.25 3.47
C PRO A 21 6.02 13.40 4.48
N ALA A 22 4.70 13.50 4.47
CA ALA A 22 3.86 12.73 5.38
C ALA A 22 3.92 11.22 5.07
N VAL A 23 3.96 10.85 3.80
CA VAL A 23 4.10 9.45 3.39
C VAL A 23 5.43 8.88 3.87
N LEU A 24 6.51 9.65 3.74
CA LEU A 24 7.83 9.21 4.22
C LEU A 24 7.84 9.02 5.74
N ASP A 25 7.14 9.88 6.48
CA ASP A 25 6.99 9.73 7.93
C ASP A 25 6.23 8.44 8.27
N VAL A 26 5.20 8.10 7.50
CA VAL A 26 4.47 6.84 7.70
C VAL A 26 5.41 5.64 7.46
N PHE A 27 6.24 5.70 6.43
CA PHE A 27 7.21 4.63 6.18
C PHE A 27 8.20 4.50 7.33
N ASP A 28 8.65 5.62 7.90
CA ASP A 28 9.56 5.58 9.04
C ASP A 28 8.89 4.92 10.26
N ALA A 29 7.65 5.25 10.53
CA ALA A 29 6.89 4.65 11.62
C ALA A 29 6.69 3.14 11.38
N ALA A 30 6.39 2.75 10.16
CA ALA A 30 6.22 1.34 9.81
C ALA A 30 7.53 0.57 9.96
N ARG A 31 8.65 1.14 9.54
CA ARG A 31 9.96 0.49 9.72
C ARG A 31 10.30 0.31 11.20
N ALA A 32 10.00 1.31 12.03
CA ALA A 32 10.22 1.20 13.46
C ALA A 32 9.39 0.07 14.07
N PHE A 33 8.13 -0.07 13.63
CA PHE A 33 7.28 -1.16 14.08
C PHE A 33 7.84 -2.52 13.64
N MET A 34 8.30 -2.64 12.40
CA MET A 34 8.89 -3.88 11.90
C MET A 34 10.10 -4.30 12.74
N ARG A 35 10.97 -3.36 13.08
CA ARG A 35 12.14 -3.66 13.92
C ARG A 35 11.73 -4.12 15.31
N ARG A 36 10.74 -3.46 15.92
CA ARG A 36 10.25 -3.87 17.25
C ARG A 36 9.62 -5.26 17.23
N SER A 37 9.06 -5.66 16.10
CA SER A 37 8.40 -6.96 15.92
C SER A 37 9.38 -8.06 15.48
N GLY A 38 10.67 -7.76 15.34
CA GLY A 38 11.68 -8.73 14.93
C GLY A 38 11.83 -8.90 13.41
N ASN A 39 11.08 -8.15 12.62
CA ASN A 39 11.22 -8.18 11.16
C ASN A 39 12.26 -7.14 10.75
N LEU A 40 13.53 -7.59 10.65
CA LEU A 40 14.66 -6.69 10.45
C LEU A 40 15.03 -6.50 8.99
N SER A 41 14.55 -7.35 8.09
CA SER A 41 14.99 -7.37 6.69
C SER A 41 14.01 -6.70 5.74
N GLN A 42 12.73 -6.69 6.05
CA GLN A 42 11.74 -6.05 5.19
C GLN A 42 11.93 -4.53 5.24
N TRP A 43 11.99 -3.90 4.08
CA TRP A 43 12.17 -2.46 3.94
C TRP A 43 13.48 -1.93 4.53
N GLY A 44 14.52 -2.77 4.48
CA GLY A 44 15.86 -2.32 4.85
C GLY A 44 16.47 -1.42 3.77
N GLY A 45 17.60 -0.77 4.10
CA GLY A 45 18.35 0.03 3.14
C GLY A 45 17.65 1.29 2.66
N GLY A 46 16.72 1.84 3.45
CA GLY A 46 16.03 3.07 3.07
C GLY A 46 14.84 2.88 2.12
N TYR A 47 14.48 1.65 1.81
CA TYR A 47 13.30 1.35 1.00
C TYR A 47 12.05 1.29 1.90
N PRO A 48 10.88 1.78 1.45
CA PRO A 48 10.67 2.59 0.26
C PRO A 48 11.26 4.00 0.42
N ALA A 49 11.75 4.56 -0.69
CA ALA A 49 12.34 5.88 -0.69
C ALA A 49 11.45 6.88 -1.42
N GLU A 50 11.83 8.15 -1.40
CA GLU A 50 11.06 9.21 -2.07
C GLU A 50 10.88 8.91 -3.56
N ALA A 51 11.90 8.36 -4.22
CA ALA A 51 11.80 8.02 -5.65
C ALA A 51 10.71 7.00 -5.92
N ASP A 52 10.53 6.03 -5.01
CA ASP A 52 9.46 5.04 -5.14
C ASP A 52 8.09 5.68 -5.04
N VAL A 53 7.93 6.61 -4.10
CA VAL A 53 6.67 7.33 -3.90
C VAL A 53 6.35 8.18 -5.13
N ARG A 54 7.34 8.91 -5.65
CA ARG A 54 7.15 9.75 -6.83
C ARG A 54 6.73 8.94 -8.04
N ARG A 55 7.34 7.78 -8.25
CA ARG A 55 6.98 6.89 -9.33
C ARG A 55 5.54 6.39 -9.17
N ASP A 56 5.17 5.99 -7.96
CA ASP A 56 3.82 5.47 -7.69
C ASP A 56 2.76 6.54 -7.90
N ILE A 57 3.07 7.79 -7.54
CA ILE A 57 2.17 8.92 -7.81
C ILE A 57 2.02 9.14 -9.31
N ALA A 58 3.14 9.15 -10.02
CA ALA A 58 3.13 9.39 -11.48
C ALA A 58 2.35 8.30 -12.22
N CYS A 59 2.39 7.07 -11.72
CA CYS A 59 1.63 5.96 -12.32
C CYS A 59 0.16 5.94 -11.88
N GLY A 60 -0.24 6.81 -10.97
CA GLY A 60 -1.61 6.82 -10.45
C GLY A 60 -1.92 5.70 -9.48
N TRP A 61 -0.91 5.08 -8.90
CA TRP A 61 -1.06 3.89 -8.05
C TRP A 61 -1.14 4.22 -6.56
N SER A 62 -0.55 5.33 -6.13
CA SER A 62 -0.41 5.63 -4.71
C SER A 62 -1.70 6.18 -4.12
N ARG A 63 -2.04 5.70 -2.92
CA ARG A 63 -3.18 6.19 -2.15
C ARG A 63 -2.73 6.51 -0.74
N VAL A 64 -3.36 7.51 -0.15
CA VAL A 64 -3.20 7.81 1.28
C VAL A 64 -4.53 7.60 1.98
N LEU A 65 -4.43 7.14 3.23
CA LEU A 65 -5.55 7.08 4.14
C LEU A 65 -5.34 8.20 5.15
N THR A 66 -6.34 9.06 5.28
CA THR A 66 -6.25 10.21 6.18
C THR A 66 -7.21 10.03 7.35
N LEU A 67 -6.79 10.54 8.51
CA LEU A 67 -7.64 10.65 9.70
C LEU A 67 -7.75 12.13 10.02
N ASP A 68 -8.95 12.67 9.88
CA ASP A 68 -9.23 14.10 10.10
C ASP A 68 -8.27 14.99 9.29
N GLY A 69 -8.01 14.59 8.04
CA GLY A 69 -7.16 15.32 7.11
C GLY A 69 -5.67 15.04 7.23
N ARG A 70 -5.23 14.28 8.24
CA ARG A 70 -3.83 13.94 8.44
C ARG A 70 -3.52 12.57 7.83
N VAL A 71 -2.45 12.46 7.06
CA VAL A 71 -2.02 11.19 6.48
C VAL A 71 -1.61 10.25 7.61
N ALA A 72 -2.27 9.10 7.69
CA ALA A 72 -2.03 8.08 8.71
C ALA A 72 -1.51 6.77 8.12
N ALA A 73 -1.73 6.56 6.82
CA ALA A 73 -1.34 5.32 6.16
C ALA A 73 -1.24 5.56 4.66
N THR A 74 -0.60 4.62 3.98
CA THR A 74 -0.46 4.66 2.52
C THR A 74 -0.43 3.25 1.96
N PHE A 75 -0.77 3.11 0.69
CA PHE A 75 -0.66 1.85 -0.04
C PHE A 75 -0.64 2.13 -1.54
N CYS A 76 -0.19 1.14 -2.30
CA CYS A 76 -0.19 1.20 -3.76
C CYS A 76 -1.16 0.19 -4.34
N MET A 77 -1.87 0.61 -5.37
CA MET A 77 -2.74 -0.24 -6.19
C MET A 77 -2.11 -0.34 -7.58
N MET A 78 -1.15 -1.24 -7.74
CA MET A 78 -0.45 -1.38 -9.02
C MET A 78 -1.32 -2.09 -10.03
N THR A 79 -1.48 -1.47 -11.21
CA THR A 79 -2.32 -2.03 -12.27
C THR A 79 -1.57 -2.97 -13.20
N ALA A 80 -0.24 -3.00 -13.11
CA ALA A 80 0.59 -3.88 -13.89
C ALA A 80 1.17 -4.97 -13.00
N PRO A 81 1.39 -6.19 -13.53
CA PRO A 81 2.02 -7.23 -12.73
C PRO A 81 3.40 -6.81 -12.24
N GLU A 82 3.73 -7.18 -11.02
CA GLU A 82 5.08 -7.05 -10.51
C GLU A 82 6.02 -7.86 -11.40
N PRO A 83 7.18 -7.33 -11.82
CA PRO A 83 8.08 -8.09 -12.70
C PRO A 83 8.44 -9.47 -12.17
N THR A 84 8.53 -9.65 -10.85
CA THR A 84 8.82 -10.95 -10.27
C THR A 84 7.73 -11.98 -10.53
N TYR A 85 6.51 -11.55 -10.81
CA TYR A 85 5.41 -12.47 -11.10
C TYR A 85 5.50 -13.04 -12.51
N ASN A 86 6.27 -12.44 -13.40
CA ASN A 86 6.40 -12.89 -14.77
C ASN A 86 7.28 -14.12 -14.92
N ILE A 87 8.03 -14.48 -13.88
CA ILE A 87 8.97 -15.60 -13.91
C ILE A 87 8.62 -16.69 -12.93
N ILE A 88 7.37 -16.74 -12.46
CA ILE A 88 6.92 -17.86 -11.61
C ILE A 88 6.61 -19.07 -12.47
N ASP A 89 6.91 -20.26 -11.93
CA ASP A 89 6.51 -21.49 -12.57
C ASP A 89 4.99 -21.63 -12.54
N GLY A 90 4.43 -22.04 -13.66
CA GLY A 90 2.98 -22.16 -13.82
C GLY A 90 2.36 -20.86 -14.28
N ALA A 91 1.07 -20.91 -14.49
CA ALA A 91 0.31 -19.76 -14.95
C ALA A 91 -0.61 -19.27 -13.84
N TRP A 92 -0.88 -17.96 -13.83
CA TRP A 92 -1.97 -17.44 -13.02
C TRP A 92 -3.29 -18.06 -13.49
N PRO A 93 -4.31 -18.15 -12.63
CA PRO A 93 -5.57 -18.81 -13.00
C PRO A 93 -6.21 -18.27 -14.27
N ASP A 94 -5.96 -17.01 -14.61
CA ASP A 94 -6.47 -16.39 -15.83
C ASP A 94 -5.69 -15.13 -16.15
N ASP A 95 -6.03 -14.50 -17.27
CA ASP A 95 -5.37 -13.28 -17.75
C ASP A 95 -6.19 -12.02 -17.45
N GLU A 96 -7.23 -12.09 -16.63
CA GLU A 96 -8.03 -10.93 -16.33
C GLU A 96 -7.25 -9.88 -15.54
N PRO A 97 -7.54 -8.58 -15.75
CA PRO A 97 -6.87 -7.52 -15.03
C PRO A 97 -7.04 -7.66 -13.52
N TYR A 98 -6.01 -7.30 -12.80
CA TYR A 98 -6.03 -7.30 -11.33
C TYR A 98 -5.16 -6.15 -10.82
N PHE A 99 -5.37 -5.79 -9.56
CA PHE A 99 -4.47 -4.88 -8.86
C PHE A 99 -3.54 -5.69 -7.97
N THR A 100 -2.29 -5.25 -7.87
CA THR A 100 -1.37 -5.75 -6.85
C THR A 100 -1.33 -4.71 -5.74
N LEU A 101 -1.73 -5.12 -4.54
CA LEU A 101 -1.64 -4.29 -3.36
C LEU A 101 -0.22 -4.37 -2.82
N HIS A 102 0.46 -3.23 -2.72
CA HIS A 102 1.89 -3.17 -2.47
C HIS A 102 2.21 -1.98 -1.58
N ARG A 103 3.31 -2.07 -0.83
CA ARG A 103 3.80 -0.99 0.03
C ARG A 103 2.74 -0.46 1.00
N VAL A 104 2.00 -1.36 1.63
CA VAL A 104 1.03 -0.97 2.66
C VAL A 104 1.76 -0.59 3.93
N ALA A 105 1.52 0.61 4.43
CA ALA A 105 2.17 1.11 5.63
C ALA A 105 1.20 1.94 6.46
N SER A 106 1.36 1.89 7.77
CA SER A 106 0.52 2.61 8.71
C SER A 106 1.39 3.16 9.85
N ASP A 107 0.99 4.30 10.39
CA ASP A 107 1.63 4.84 11.60
C ASP A 107 1.01 4.28 12.89
N GLY A 108 0.02 3.41 12.78
CA GLY A 108 -0.64 2.78 13.92
C GLY A 108 -1.80 3.56 14.50
N SER A 109 -2.10 4.75 14.00
CA SER A 109 -3.16 5.58 14.58
C SER A 109 -4.56 5.13 14.17
N VAL A 110 -4.70 4.38 13.08
CA VAL A 110 -5.98 3.86 12.60
C VAL A 110 -5.89 2.34 12.55
N PRO A 111 -6.74 1.61 13.30
CA PRO A 111 -6.74 0.16 13.22
C PRO A 111 -7.35 -0.33 11.91
N GLY A 112 -6.94 -1.51 11.46
CA GLY A 112 -7.55 -2.16 10.31
C GLY A 112 -7.17 -1.57 8.96
N VAL A 113 -6.03 -0.90 8.85
CA VAL A 113 -5.58 -0.26 7.59
C VAL A 113 -5.48 -1.28 6.46
N PHE A 114 -4.89 -2.45 6.71
CA PHE A 114 -4.74 -3.46 5.65
C PHE A 114 -6.11 -3.89 5.12
N ARG A 115 -7.06 -4.15 6.02
CA ARG A 115 -8.41 -4.52 5.62
C ARG A 115 -9.07 -3.43 4.78
N MET A 116 -8.92 -2.17 5.19
CA MET A 116 -9.49 -1.05 4.44
C MET A 116 -8.85 -0.92 3.05
N ALA A 117 -7.53 -1.11 2.96
CA ALA A 117 -6.84 -1.08 1.69
C ALA A 117 -7.34 -2.19 0.76
N VAL A 118 -7.52 -3.40 1.27
CA VAL A 118 -8.06 -4.52 0.49
C VAL A 118 -9.46 -4.19 -0.01
N LEU A 119 -10.35 -3.71 0.87
CA LEU A 119 -11.72 -3.41 0.50
C LEU A 119 -11.79 -2.28 -0.52
N TYR A 120 -10.97 -1.25 -0.34
CA TYR A 120 -10.90 -0.13 -1.29
C TYR A 120 -10.46 -0.64 -2.68
N THR A 121 -9.44 -1.49 -2.71
CA THR A 121 -8.92 -2.03 -3.96
C THR A 121 -9.96 -2.91 -4.64
N LEU A 122 -10.67 -3.75 -3.88
CA LEU A 122 -11.73 -4.60 -4.41
C LEU A 122 -12.91 -3.80 -4.96
N ALA A 123 -13.13 -2.57 -4.47
CA ALA A 123 -14.16 -1.70 -5.04
C ALA A 123 -13.80 -1.23 -6.46
N HIS A 124 -12.53 -1.34 -6.85
CA HIS A 124 -12.05 -0.96 -8.18
C HIS A 124 -11.80 -2.16 -9.09
N SER A 125 -11.68 -3.36 -8.52
CA SER A 125 -11.46 -4.59 -9.28
C SER A 125 -11.89 -5.78 -8.43
N ASN A 126 -12.43 -6.80 -9.07
CA ASN A 126 -12.77 -8.03 -8.38
C ASN A 126 -11.57 -8.88 -8.02
N ARG A 127 -10.38 -8.49 -8.48
CA ARG A 127 -9.18 -9.28 -8.31
C ARG A 127 -8.07 -8.44 -7.73
N ILE A 128 -7.43 -8.98 -6.71
CA ILE A 128 -6.26 -8.35 -6.13
C ILE A 128 -5.21 -9.41 -5.78
N ARG A 129 -3.96 -9.00 -5.81
CA ARG A 129 -2.83 -9.78 -5.33
C ARG A 129 -2.12 -8.97 -4.27
N VAL A 130 -1.53 -9.66 -3.32
CA VAL A 130 -0.86 -9.00 -2.20
C VAL A 130 0.59 -9.46 -2.20
N ASP A 131 1.50 -8.49 -2.10
CA ASP A 131 2.92 -8.74 -1.98
C ASP A 131 3.28 -8.79 -0.50
N THR A 132 3.79 -9.93 -0.04
CA THR A 132 4.17 -10.11 1.35
C THR A 132 5.60 -10.59 1.44
N HIS A 133 6.25 -10.28 2.57
CA HIS A 133 7.60 -10.72 2.86
C HIS A 133 7.57 -11.94 3.79
N LEU A 134 8.55 -12.84 3.65
CA LEU A 134 8.61 -14.05 4.46
C LEU A 134 8.72 -13.76 5.96
N ASP A 135 9.32 -12.64 6.33
CA ASP A 135 9.48 -12.26 7.74
C ASP A 135 8.22 -11.63 8.33
N ASN A 136 7.21 -11.48 7.54
CA ASN A 136 6.00 -10.78 7.93
C ASN A 136 5.03 -11.67 8.68
#